data_62f20bf2ffc32d3a222c37ac065be61e
#
_entry.id   62f20bf2ffc32d3a222c37ac065be61e
#
_cell.length_a   1.000
_cell.length_b   1.000
_cell.length_c   1.000
_cell.angle_alpha   90.00
_cell.angle_beta   90.00
_cell.angle_gamma   90.00
#
_symmetry.space_group_name_H-M   'P 1'
#
loop_
_entity.id
_entity.type
_entity.pdbx_description
1 polymer ?
#
loop_
_entity_poly.entity_id
_entity_poly.type
_entity_poly.pdbx_seq_one_letter_code
_entity_poly.pdbx_strand_id
1 'polypeptide(L)'
;MRIGIDIDGVLNSQYNFCIDYGTKFCNKLGKYRLENINAIDTTDMFLWGEDIAHKFWNTYREDLVVKLPTKKYASEVINKLKDEGNLIYIITARKNNDEWFPDSLKEDVEGITKKWLKENEIYYDEIVFDVKNKGKYCKNNNIDIMIEDDPNNLRKLIGNTNIIIFDYPYNRNVEFTDLTRAYSWYDIYYKINCIKEEKNDISNN
;
A
#
# COMPACT_ATOMS: atom_id res chain seq x y z
N MET A 1 -16.00 -2.88 -12.56
CA MET A 1 -14.89 -1.89 -12.58
C MET A 1 -13.57 -2.64 -12.45
N ARG A 2 -12.46 -1.99 -12.85
CA ARG A 2 -11.08 -2.46 -12.59
C ARG A 2 -10.52 -1.69 -11.41
N ILE A 3 -10.24 -2.38 -10.32
CA ILE A 3 -9.82 -1.79 -9.05
C ILE A 3 -8.37 -2.18 -8.77
N GLY A 4 -7.48 -1.19 -8.77
CA GLY A 4 -6.08 -1.34 -8.38
C GLY A 4 -5.90 -1.16 -6.88
N ILE A 5 -5.08 -2.00 -6.27
CA ILE A 5 -4.83 -2.02 -4.83
C ILE A 5 -3.33 -2.13 -4.59
N ASP A 6 -2.76 -1.20 -3.81
CA ASP A 6 -1.40 -1.34 -3.31
C ASP A 6 -1.32 -2.33 -2.12
N ILE A 7 -0.11 -2.76 -1.79
CA ILE A 7 0.12 -3.70 -0.67
C ILE A 7 0.53 -2.95 0.60
N ASP A 8 1.67 -2.28 0.54
CA ASP A 8 2.32 -1.73 1.72
C ASP A 8 1.66 -0.42 2.13
N GLY A 9 1.07 -0.39 3.35
CA GLY A 9 0.23 0.71 3.81
C GLY A 9 -1.25 0.57 3.46
N VAL A 10 -1.62 -0.17 2.40
CA VAL A 10 -3.02 -0.38 1.99
C VAL A 10 -3.55 -1.73 2.47
N LEU A 11 -2.96 -2.85 2.05
CA LEU A 11 -3.37 -4.18 2.51
C LEU A 11 -2.85 -4.48 3.91
N ASN A 12 -1.64 -4.05 4.24
CA ASN A 12 -1.02 -4.23 5.55
C ASN A 12 -0.85 -2.89 6.30
N SER A 13 -0.46 -2.97 7.56
CA SER A 13 -0.22 -1.79 8.42
C SER A 13 1.27 -1.46 8.50
N GLN A 14 1.96 -1.29 7.36
CA GLN A 14 3.39 -0.99 7.31
C GLN A 14 3.76 0.23 8.16
N TYR A 15 2.97 1.30 8.15
CA TYR A 15 3.24 2.49 8.95
C TYR A 15 3.34 2.18 10.45
N ASN A 16 2.34 1.47 11.02
CA ASN A 16 2.37 1.08 12.43
C ASN A 16 3.52 0.11 12.71
N PHE A 17 3.79 -0.81 11.78
CA PHE A 17 4.95 -1.70 11.87
C PHE A 17 6.26 -0.90 11.97
N CYS A 18 6.46 0.12 11.11
CA CYS A 18 7.65 0.97 11.16
C CYS A 18 7.79 1.69 12.49
N ILE A 19 6.70 2.20 13.08
CA ILE A 19 6.71 2.84 14.41
C ILE A 19 7.10 1.83 15.50
N ASP A 20 6.40 0.69 15.56
CA ASP A 20 6.59 -0.29 16.65
C ASP A 20 7.98 -0.94 16.59
N TYR A 21 8.35 -1.46 15.42
CA TYR A 21 9.62 -2.14 15.23
C TYR A 21 10.81 -1.16 15.21
N GLY A 22 10.62 0.03 14.65
CA GLY A 22 11.63 1.08 14.67
C GLY A 22 11.93 1.56 16.10
N THR A 23 10.90 1.79 16.91
CA THR A 23 11.07 2.14 18.33
C THR A 23 11.75 1.02 19.12
N LYS A 24 11.35 -0.24 18.88
CA LYS A 24 12.02 -1.42 19.45
C LYS A 24 13.50 -1.48 19.06
N PHE A 25 13.81 -1.16 17.80
CA PHE A 25 15.20 -1.14 17.31
C PHE A 25 16.01 -0.01 17.93
N CYS A 26 15.45 1.20 18.07
CA CYS A 26 16.08 2.32 18.79
C CYS A 26 16.45 1.92 20.24
N ASN A 27 15.54 1.25 20.94
CA ASN A 27 15.80 0.76 22.29
C ASN A 27 16.98 -0.22 22.36
N LYS A 28 17.11 -1.11 21.36
CA LYS A 28 18.26 -2.04 21.27
C LYS A 28 19.57 -1.32 21.00
N LEU A 29 19.53 -0.22 20.23
CA LEU A 29 20.72 0.59 19.93
C LEU A 29 21.10 1.52 21.09
N GLY A 30 20.21 1.78 22.05
CA GLY A 30 20.40 2.73 23.13
C GLY A 30 20.50 4.18 22.65
N LYS A 31 20.04 4.48 21.42
CA LYS A 31 20.07 5.80 20.79
C LYS A 31 18.96 5.90 19.74
N TYR A 32 18.66 7.11 19.30
CA TYR A 32 17.55 7.46 18.42
C TYR A 32 16.17 7.25 19.10
N ARG A 33 15.17 7.84 18.52
CA ARG A 33 13.76 7.72 18.91
C ARG A 33 12.88 8.14 17.75
N LEU A 34 11.58 7.92 17.85
CA LEU A 34 10.61 8.44 16.90
C LEU A 34 10.56 9.98 17.00
N GLU A 35 10.92 10.67 15.95
CA GLU A 35 10.98 12.13 15.87
C GLU A 35 9.91 12.71 14.94
N ASN A 36 9.57 12.01 13.85
CA ASN A 36 8.67 12.52 12.84
C ASN A 36 7.62 11.49 12.43
N ILE A 37 6.42 11.60 13.00
CA ILE A 37 5.27 10.73 12.68
C ILE A 37 4.66 11.04 11.30
N ASN A 38 5.02 12.16 10.66
CA ASN A 38 4.53 12.51 9.32
C ASN A 38 5.48 12.04 8.21
N ALA A 39 6.55 11.35 8.53
CA ALA A 39 7.42 10.74 7.54
C ALA A 39 6.88 9.40 7.06
N ILE A 40 7.15 9.06 5.80
CA ILE A 40 6.87 7.76 5.23
C ILE A 40 8.05 6.80 5.41
N ASP A 41 9.26 7.31 5.28
CA ASP A 41 10.49 6.52 5.38
C ASP A 41 11.04 6.47 6.80
N THR A 42 11.57 5.32 7.19
CA THR A 42 12.13 5.12 8.53
C THR A 42 13.35 5.98 8.80
N THR A 43 14.12 6.36 7.77
CA THR A 43 15.21 7.33 7.88
C THR A 43 14.73 8.66 8.43
N ASP A 44 13.64 9.18 7.90
CA ASP A 44 13.05 10.46 8.31
C ASP A 44 12.20 10.33 9.59
N MET A 45 11.58 9.16 9.83
CA MET A 45 10.83 8.89 11.07
C MET A 45 11.73 8.99 12.31
N PHE A 46 12.94 8.42 12.24
CA PHE A 46 13.84 8.24 13.38
C PHE A 46 15.11 9.09 13.27
N LEU A 47 15.28 9.86 12.21
CA LEU A 47 16.46 10.67 11.89
C LEU A 47 17.78 9.86 11.98
N TRP A 48 17.71 8.60 11.60
CA TRP A 48 18.90 7.74 11.46
C TRP A 48 19.39 7.74 10.01
N GLY A 49 20.68 7.55 9.78
CA GLY A 49 21.25 7.46 8.43
C GLY A 49 20.89 6.14 7.74
N GLU A 50 21.16 6.08 6.43
CA GLU A 50 20.87 4.92 5.57
C GLU A 50 21.47 3.61 6.11
N ASP A 51 22.71 3.62 6.64
CA ASP A 51 23.34 2.45 7.24
C ASP A 51 22.52 1.82 8.38
N ILE A 52 21.86 2.65 9.17
CA ILE A 52 21.00 2.20 10.27
C ILE A 52 19.67 1.71 9.71
N ALA A 53 19.13 2.38 8.70
CA ALA A 53 17.93 1.93 8.00
C ALA A 53 18.13 0.56 7.34
N HIS A 54 19.26 0.32 6.67
CA HIS A 54 19.60 -0.98 6.12
C HIS A 54 19.68 -2.07 7.21
N LYS A 55 20.31 -1.79 8.36
CA LYS A 55 20.34 -2.73 9.49
C LYS A 55 18.96 -3.03 10.04
N PHE A 56 18.09 -2.01 10.13
CA PHE A 56 16.70 -2.17 10.53
C PHE A 56 15.96 -3.10 9.57
N TRP A 57 16.00 -2.83 8.26
CA TRP A 57 15.32 -3.62 7.26
C TRP A 57 15.87 -5.03 7.14
N ASN A 58 17.18 -5.23 7.21
CA ASN A 58 17.77 -6.56 7.24
C ASN A 58 17.32 -7.38 8.46
N THR A 59 16.97 -6.71 9.56
CA THR A 59 16.52 -7.38 10.78
C THR A 59 15.04 -7.74 10.73
N TYR A 60 14.20 -6.86 10.16
CA TYR A 60 12.75 -6.93 10.34
C TYR A 60 11.93 -7.03 9.04
N ARG A 61 12.56 -6.99 7.84
CA ARG A 61 11.82 -7.06 6.58
C ARG A 61 11.00 -8.34 6.44
N GLU A 62 11.50 -9.47 6.93
CA GLU A 62 10.77 -10.73 6.93
C GLU A 62 9.48 -10.62 7.77
N ASP A 63 9.55 -9.98 8.94
CA ASP A 63 8.37 -9.80 9.78
C ASP A 63 7.30 -8.95 9.08
N LEU A 64 7.72 -7.95 8.27
CA LEU A 64 6.81 -7.15 7.46
C LEU A 64 6.15 -7.95 6.33
N VAL A 65 6.97 -8.63 5.50
CA VAL A 65 6.48 -9.17 4.22
C VAL A 65 5.88 -10.57 4.33
N VAL A 66 6.22 -11.31 5.40
CA VAL A 66 5.77 -12.69 5.62
C VAL A 66 4.75 -12.78 6.76
N LYS A 67 5.01 -12.07 7.88
CA LYS A 67 4.28 -12.31 9.15
C LYS A 67 3.23 -11.24 9.45
N LEU A 68 3.38 -10.02 8.91
CA LEU A 68 2.41 -8.96 9.19
C LEU A 68 1.05 -9.30 8.54
N PRO A 69 -0.04 -9.39 9.32
CA PRO A 69 -1.35 -9.71 8.76
C PRO A 69 -1.89 -8.55 7.91
N THR A 70 -2.91 -8.85 7.12
CA THR A 70 -3.69 -7.81 6.43
C THR A 70 -4.44 -6.93 7.44
N LYS A 71 -4.79 -5.74 7.01
CA LYS A 71 -5.71 -4.88 7.77
C LYS A 71 -7.05 -5.57 7.97
N LYS A 72 -7.69 -5.25 9.08
CA LYS A 72 -9.01 -5.77 9.42
C LYS A 72 -9.99 -5.56 8.25
N TYR A 73 -10.69 -6.61 7.87
CA TYR A 73 -11.67 -6.65 6.78
C TYR A 73 -11.12 -6.45 5.35
N ALA A 74 -9.81 -6.40 5.13
CA ALA A 74 -9.26 -6.25 3.79
C ALA A 74 -9.69 -7.41 2.88
N SER A 75 -9.45 -8.63 3.31
CA SER A 75 -9.82 -9.86 2.58
C SER A 75 -11.34 -9.91 2.32
N GLU A 76 -12.15 -9.71 3.35
CA GLU A 76 -13.61 -9.76 3.24
C GLU A 76 -14.14 -8.75 2.20
N VAL A 77 -13.67 -7.50 2.26
CA VAL A 77 -14.13 -6.43 1.34
C VAL A 77 -13.64 -6.68 -0.08
N ILE A 78 -12.38 -7.10 -0.27
CA ILE A 78 -11.84 -7.37 -1.61
C ILE A 78 -12.60 -8.52 -2.26
N ASN A 79 -12.83 -9.60 -1.53
CA ASN A 79 -13.54 -10.76 -2.05
C ASN A 79 -15.00 -10.41 -2.36
N LYS A 80 -15.66 -9.61 -1.51
CA LYS A 80 -16.99 -9.06 -1.79
C LYS A 80 -17.04 -8.23 -3.06
N LEU A 81 -16.07 -7.31 -3.26
CA LEU A 81 -15.97 -6.52 -4.50
C LEU A 81 -15.78 -7.42 -5.73
N LYS A 82 -14.99 -8.48 -5.61
CA LYS A 82 -14.79 -9.45 -6.68
C LYS A 82 -16.06 -10.21 -6.99
N ASP A 83 -16.79 -10.69 -6.00
CA ASP A 83 -18.07 -11.39 -6.14
C ASP A 83 -19.15 -10.51 -6.79
N GLU A 84 -19.05 -9.19 -6.62
CA GLU A 84 -19.88 -8.19 -7.29
C GLU A 84 -19.46 -7.90 -8.76
N GLY A 85 -18.54 -8.69 -9.31
CA GLY A 85 -18.11 -8.60 -10.70
C GLY A 85 -17.06 -7.53 -10.99
N ASN A 86 -16.36 -7.01 -9.97
CA ASN A 86 -15.20 -6.16 -10.20
C ASN A 86 -13.95 -7.01 -10.47
N LEU A 87 -13.03 -6.48 -11.28
CA LEU A 87 -11.72 -7.07 -11.49
C LEU A 87 -10.71 -6.43 -10.52
N ILE A 88 -10.00 -7.25 -9.78
CA ILE A 88 -9.06 -6.85 -8.72
C ILE A 88 -7.64 -6.98 -9.22
N TYR A 89 -6.91 -5.86 -9.21
CA TYR A 89 -5.51 -5.76 -9.60
C TYR A 89 -4.65 -5.41 -8.38
N ILE A 90 -3.70 -6.25 -8.03
CA ILE A 90 -2.67 -5.89 -7.04
C ILE A 90 -1.53 -5.21 -7.79
N ILE A 91 -1.25 -3.95 -7.48
CA ILE A 91 -0.27 -3.11 -8.19
C ILE A 91 0.77 -2.62 -7.18
N THR A 92 1.95 -3.23 -7.20
CA THR A 92 2.97 -2.99 -6.17
C THR A 92 4.33 -2.59 -6.76
N ALA A 93 5.11 -1.83 -5.99
CA ALA A 93 6.50 -1.53 -6.28
C ALA A 93 7.45 -2.65 -5.83
N ARG A 94 6.99 -3.65 -5.07
CA ARG A 94 7.80 -4.79 -4.67
C ARG A 94 8.41 -5.47 -5.89
N LYS A 95 9.67 -5.93 -5.77
CA LYS A 95 10.39 -6.60 -6.85
C LYS A 95 11.42 -7.57 -6.31
N ASN A 96 11.80 -8.54 -7.12
CA ASN A 96 12.97 -9.38 -6.84
C ASN A 96 14.26 -8.54 -6.92
N ASN A 97 15.29 -8.97 -6.19
CA ASN A 97 16.60 -8.33 -6.11
C ASN A 97 16.58 -6.86 -5.64
N ASP A 98 15.61 -6.50 -4.81
CA ASP A 98 15.55 -5.19 -4.18
C ASP A 98 16.60 -5.10 -3.05
N GLU A 99 17.43 -4.07 -3.07
CA GLU A 99 18.52 -3.85 -2.10
C GLU A 99 18.05 -3.65 -0.65
N TRP A 100 16.79 -3.29 -0.47
CA TRP A 100 16.16 -3.14 0.85
C TRP A 100 15.65 -4.46 1.45
N PHE A 101 15.83 -5.57 0.73
CA PHE A 101 15.51 -6.91 1.22
C PHE A 101 16.77 -7.65 1.63
N PRO A 102 16.73 -8.42 2.73
CA PRO A 102 17.85 -9.28 3.12
C PRO A 102 18.13 -10.34 2.06
N ASP A 103 19.38 -10.79 1.95
CA ASP A 103 19.82 -11.78 0.95
C ASP A 103 18.97 -13.05 0.96
N SER A 104 18.46 -13.44 2.13
CA SER A 104 17.61 -14.63 2.29
C SER A 104 16.22 -14.51 1.62
N LEU A 105 15.77 -13.32 1.27
CA LEU A 105 14.43 -13.07 0.74
C LEU A 105 14.45 -12.42 -0.64
N LYS A 106 15.48 -11.66 -0.96
CA LYS A 106 15.49 -10.76 -2.14
C LYS A 106 15.30 -11.46 -3.47
N GLU A 107 15.73 -12.73 -3.60
CA GLU A 107 15.62 -13.47 -4.85
C GLU A 107 14.18 -13.86 -5.22
N ASP A 108 13.29 -13.99 -4.22
CA ASP A 108 11.91 -14.44 -4.40
C ASP A 108 10.86 -13.57 -3.70
N VAL A 109 11.02 -12.26 -3.74
CA VAL A 109 10.05 -11.30 -3.16
C VAL A 109 8.66 -11.46 -3.79
N GLU A 110 8.61 -11.76 -5.08
CA GLU A 110 7.35 -11.97 -5.79
C GLU A 110 6.63 -13.24 -5.32
N GLY A 111 7.35 -14.37 -5.19
CA GLY A 111 6.78 -15.63 -4.70
C GLY A 111 6.30 -15.51 -3.25
N ILE A 112 7.12 -14.88 -2.39
CA ILE A 112 6.77 -14.60 -0.99
C ILE A 112 5.50 -13.74 -0.92
N THR A 113 5.40 -12.70 -1.75
CA THR A 113 4.22 -11.83 -1.79
C THR A 113 2.96 -12.57 -2.25
N LYS A 114 3.04 -13.39 -3.29
CA LYS A 114 1.92 -14.21 -3.76
C LYS A 114 1.48 -15.21 -2.69
N LYS A 115 2.44 -15.84 -1.99
CA LYS A 115 2.15 -16.74 -0.87
C LYS A 115 1.42 -16.00 0.26
N TRP A 116 1.92 -14.81 0.66
CA TRP A 116 1.29 -13.99 1.70
C TRP A 116 -0.15 -13.59 1.33
N LEU A 117 -0.40 -13.16 0.08
CA LEU A 117 -1.75 -12.85 -0.40
C LEU A 117 -2.68 -14.05 -0.28
N LYS A 118 -2.21 -15.24 -0.69
CA LYS A 118 -2.97 -16.49 -0.60
C LYS A 118 -3.28 -16.87 0.85
N GLU A 119 -2.30 -16.80 1.75
CA GLU A 119 -2.46 -17.13 3.18
C GLU A 119 -3.39 -16.16 3.91
N ASN A 120 -3.51 -14.92 3.42
CA ASN A 120 -4.46 -13.93 3.92
C ASN A 120 -5.79 -13.91 3.12
N GLU A 121 -6.05 -14.90 2.29
CA GLU A 121 -7.31 -15.08 1.52
C GLU A 121 -7.67 -13.85 0.65
N ILE A 122 -6.67 -13.18 0.09
CA ILE A 122 -6.85 -12.09 -0.87
C ILE A 122 -6.94 -12.70 -2.28
N TYR A 123 -8.12 -12.70 -2.87
CA TYR A 123 -8.35 -13.17 -4.24
C TYR A 123 -8.31 -12.00 -5.24
N TYR A 124 -7.45 -12.11 -6.24
CA TYR A 124 -7.23 -11.09 -7.27
C TYR A 124 -7.24 -11.72 -8.66
N ASP A 125 -7.45 -10.88 -9.68
CA ASP A 125 -7.42 -11.31 -11.08
C ASP A 125 -6.02 -11.17 -11.68
N GLU A 126 -5.29 -10.11 -11.28
CA GLU A 126 -3.93 -9.84 -11.76
C GLU A 126 -3.07 -9.27 -10.64
N ILE A 127 -1.78 -9.61 -10.64
CA ILE A 127 -0.76 -8.97 -9.80
C ILE A 127 0.39 -8.49 -10.66
N VAL A 128 0.83 -7.24 -10.44
CA VAL A 128 1.90 -6.59 -11.18
C VAL A 128 2.95 -6.05 -10.22
N PHE A 129 4.18 -6.49 -10.44
CA PHE A 129 5.35 -6.15 -9.64
C PHE A 129 6.22 -5.08 -10.31
N ASP A 130 7.13 -4.47 -9.56
CA ASP A 130 8.09 -3.43 -10.03
C ASP A 130 7.43 -2.24 -10.74
N VAL A 131 6.24 -1.85 -10.32
CA VAL A 131 5.51 -0.73 -10.95
C VAL A 131 6.04 0.60 -10.41
N LYS A 132 7.00 1.19 -11.12
CA LYS A 132 7.62 2.49 -10.75
C LYS A 132 6.72 3.70 -11.01
N ASN A 133 5.80 3.59 -11.94
CA ASN A 133 4.83 4.64 -12.26
C ASN A 133 3.42 4.07 -12.34
N LYS A 134 2.76 4.01 -11.19
CA LYS A 134 1.40 3.49 -11.07
C LYS A 134 0.38 4.30 -11.89
N GLY A 135 0.56 5.61 -12.01
CA GLY A 135 -0.33 6.45 -12.82
C GLY A 135 -0.31 6.06 -14.29
N LYS A 136 0.88 5.89 -14.88
CA LYS A 136 1.02 5.43 -16.27
C LYS A 136 0.45 4.02 -16.46
N TYR A 137 0.70 3.12 -15.48
CA TYR A 137 0.14 1.77 -15.52
C TYR A 137 -1.39 1.80 -15.48
N CYS A 138 -1.98 2.53 -14.53
CA CYS A 138 -3.43 2.64 -14.40
C CYS A 138 -4.09 3.17 -15.67
N LYS A 139 -3.54 4.24 -16.26
CA LYS A 139 -4.04 4.81 -17.51
C LYS A 139 -4.00 3.80 -18.66
N ASN A 140 -2.87 3.11 -18.86
CA ASN A 140 -2.68 2.18 -19.98
C ASN A 140 -3.53 0.91 -19.87
N ASN A 141 -3.90 0.52 -18.64
CA ASN A 141 -4.67 -0.71 -18.37
C ASN A 141 -6.13 -0.42 -17.99
N ASN A 142 -6.58 0.84 -18.13
CA ASN A 142 -7.94 1.28 -17.83
C ASN A 142 -8.36 0.90 -16.39
N ILE A 143 -7.46 1.12 -15.42
CA ILE A 143 -7.81 0.97 -14.00
C ILE A 143 -8.76 2.10 -13.61
N ASP A 144 -9.96 1.77 -13.18
CA ASP A 144 -11.01 2.73 -12.85
C ASP A 144 -10.75 3.46 -11.54
N ILE A 145 -10.22 2.74 -10.56
CA ILE A 145 -9.92 3.24 -9.21
C ILE A 145 -8.60 2.64 -8.74
N MET A 146 -7.72 3.46 -8.14
CA MET A 146 -6.53 2.98 -7.43
C MET A 146 -6.61 3.33 -5.95
N ILE A 147 -6.40 2.33 -5.08
CA ILE A 147 -6.30 2.50 -3.63
C ILE A 147 -4.82 2.57 -3.28
N GLU A 148 -4.39 3.69 -2.70
CA GLU A 148 -2.98 4.03 -2.52
C GLU A 148 -2.79 4.87 -1.25
N ASP A 149 -1.60 4.86 -0.66
CA ASP A 149 -1.26 5.66 0.52
C ASP A 149 -0.01 6.53 0.35
N ASP A 150 0.94 6.11 -0.52
CA ASP A 150 2.22 6.80 -0.72
C ASP A 150 2.05 8.12 -1.50
N PRO A 151 2.43 9.28 -0.93
CA PRO A 151 2.36 10.58 -1.59
C PRO A 151 3.04 10.63 -2.96
N ASN A 152 4.16 9.92 -3.14
CA ASN A 152 4.88 9.90 -4.42
C ASN A 152 4.09 9.17 -5.51
N ASN A 153 3.37 8.11 -5.14
CA ASN A 153 2.47 7.41 -6.04
C ASN A 153 1.20 8.22 -6.29
N LEU A 154 0.62 8.84 -5.26
CA LEU A 154 -0.56 9.70 -5.38
C LEU A 154 -0.35 10.80 -6.42
N ARG A 155 0.80 11.50 -6.39
CA ARG A 155 1.14 12.53 -7.40
C ARG A 155 1.16 11.98 -8.83
N LYS A 156 1.62 10.74 -9.02
CA LYS A 156 1.65 10.10 -10.35
C LYS A 156 0.27 9.63 -10.80
N LEU A 157 -0.64 9.35 -9.86
CA LEU A 157 -2.00 8.87 -10.14
C LEU A 157 -2.96 9.99 -10.51
N ILE A 158 -2.77 11.21 -10.03
CA ILE A 158 -3.62 12.37 -10.32
C ILE A 158 -3.78 12.54 -11.84
N GLY A 159 -5.03 12.63 -12.29
CA GLY A 159 -5.39 12.78 -13.71
C GLY A 159 -5.27 11.49 -14.55
N ASN A 160 -4.92 10.36 -13.96
CA ASN A 160 -4.78 9.07 -14.66
C ASN A 160 -5.82 8.02 -14.26
N THR A 161 -6.41 8.13 -13.09
CA THR A 161 -7.45 7.24 -12.55
C THR A 161 -8.16 7.92 -11.37
N ASN A 162 -9.30 7.39 -10.91
CA ASN A 162 -9.86 7.81 -9.63
C ASN A 162 -8.99 7.26 -8.50
N ILE A 163 -8.82 8.04 -7.44
CA ILE A 163 -7.95 7.71 -6.33
C ILE A 163 -8.75 7.61 -5.05
N ILE A 164 -8.55 6.54 -4.30
CA ILE A 164 -8.97 6.45 -2.89
C ILE A 164 -7.70 6.38 -2.06
N ILE A 165 -7.46 7.41 -1.24
CA ILE A 165 -6.31 7.46 -0.34
C ILE A 165 -6.64 6.68 0.92
N PHE A 166 -5.79 5.72 1.32
CA PHE A 166 -5.83 5.17 2.67
C PHE A 166 -5.13 6.16 3.61
N ASP A 167 -5.87 6.66 4.63
CA ASP A 167 -5.42 7.78 5.47
C ASP A 167 -4.25 7.44 6.39
N TYR A 168 -3.22 8.28 6.31
CA TYR A 168 -2.07 8.29 7.24
C TYR A 168 -1.56 9.71 7.46
N PRO A 169 -0.82 9.98 8.57
CA PRO A 169 -0.26 11.31 8.83
C PRO A 169 0.59 11.85 7.68
N TYR A 170 1.42 11.02 7.06
CA TYR A 170 2.34 11.40 5.98
C TYR A 170 1.66 11.78 4.65
N ASN A 171 0.38 11.43 4.46
CA ASN A 171 -0.34 11.76 3.22
C ASN A 171 -1.46 12.81 3.41
N ARG A 172 -1.48 13.52 4.54
CA ARG A 172 -2.43 14.59 4.82
C ARG A 172 -1.95 15.96 4.30
N ASN A 173 -1.28 15.97 3.16
CA ASN A 173 -0.79 17.20 2.53
C ASN A 173 -1.91 17.97 1.83
N VAL A 174 -1.78 19.29 1.74
CA VAL A 174 -2.75 20.19 1.09
C VAL A 174 -3.04 19.78 -0.36
N GLU A 175 -2.04 19.28 -1.07
CA GLU A 175 -2.17 18.82 -2.47
C GLU A 175 -3.14 17.64 -2.67
N PHE A 176 -3.54 16.94 -1.60
CA PHE A 176 -4.43 15.79 -1.65
C PHE A 176 -5.80 16.03 -1.00
N THR A 177 -6.14 17.27 -0.68
CA THR A 177 -7.41 17.61 0.02
C THR A 177 -8.65 17.29 -0.81
N ASP A 178 -8.56 17.39 -2.13
CA ASP A 178 -9.67 17.14 -3.05
C ASP A 178 -9.81 15.66 -3.44
N LEU A 179 -8.89 14.80 -3.00
CA LEU A 179 -8.96 13.37 -3.29
C LEU A 179 -9.83 12.64 -2.25
N THR A 180 -10.50 11.61 -2.72
CA THR A 180 -11.31 10.73 -1.85
C THR A 180 -10.44 10.03 -0.83
N ARG A 181 -10.71 10.19 0.47
CA ARG A 181 -9.95 9.63 1.58
C ARG A 181 -10.75 8.59 2.34
N ALA A 182 -10.13 7.48 2.69
CA ALA A 182 -10.74 6.38 3.43
C ALA A 182 -9.94 6.01 4.68
N TYR A 183 -10.61 5.54 5.71
CA TYR A 183 -10.06 5.25 7.03
C TYR A 183 -10.13 3.77 7.41
N SER A 184 -10.82 2.96 6.61
CA SER A 184 -10.98 1.53 6.80
C SER A 184 -11.37 0.84 5.49
N TRP A 185 -11.30 -0.50 5.45
CA TRP A 185 -11.70 -1.26 4.26
C TRP A 185 -13.19 -1.16 3.97
N TYR A 186 -14.08 -1.07 4.97
CA TYR A 186 -15.49 -0.83 4.74
C TYR A 186 -15.79 0.60 4.28
N ASP A 187 -14.98 1.58 4.69
CA ASP A 187 -15.07 2.95 4.15
C ASP A 187 -14.63 3.00 2.67
N ILE A 188 -13.59 2.23 2.30
CA ILE A 188 -13.21 2.02 0.89
C ILE A 188 -14.38 1.41 0.09
N TYR A 189 -15.01 0.36 0.62
CA TYR A 189 -16.15 -0.28 -0.02
C TYR A 189 -17.29 0.71 -0.28
N TYR A 190 -17.65 1.51 0.72
CA TYR A 190 -18.66 2.55 0.59
C TYR A 190 -18.30 3.56 -0.52
N LYS A 191 -17.08 4.07 -0.52
CA LYS A 191 -16.61 5.06 -1.51
C LYS A 191 -16.55 4.52 -2.93
N ILE A 192 -16.17 3.26 -3.11
CA ILE A 192 -16.22 2.58 -4.42
C ILE A 192 -17.66 2.56 -4.95
N ASN A 193 -18.64 2.26 -4.09
CA ASN A 193 -20.05 2.23 -4.48
C ASN A 193 -20.57 3.62 -4.85
N CYS A 194 -20.19 4.69 -4.12
CA CYS A 194 -20.51 6.07 -4.52
C CYS A 194 -19.95 6.40 -5.91
N ILE A 195 -18.69 6.07 -6.19
CA ILE A 195 -18.08 6.30 -7.51
C ILE A 195 -18.79 5.51 -8.63
N LYS A 196 -19.29 4.30 -8.34
CA LYS A 196 -20.10 3.52 -9.30
C LYS A 196 -21.43 4.19 -9.61
N GLU A 197 -22.13 4.69 -8.60
CA GLU A 197 -23.41 5.37 -8.74
C GLU A 197 -23.27 6.65 -9.59
N GLU A 198 -22.27 7.48 -9.30
CA GLU A 198 -21.97 8.69 -10.08
C GLU A 198 -21.70 8.38 -11.56
N LYS A 199 -20.96 7.31 -11.87
CA LYS A 199 -20.70 6.90 -13.26
C LYS A 199 -21.97 6.45 -13.98
N ASN A 200 -22.86 5.75 -13.29
CA ASN A 200 -24.12 5.28 -13.87
C ASN A 200 -25.07 6.45 -14.17
N ASP A 201 -25.14 7.45 -13.29
CA ASP A 201 -25.96 8.64 -13.49
C ASP A 201 -25.51 9.49 -14.68
N ILE A 202 -24.18 9.61 -14.88
CA ILE A 202 -23.59 10.30 -16.05
C ILE A 202 -23.87 9.54 -17.36
N SER A 203 -23.92 8.22 -17.32
CA SER A 203 -24.14 7.37 -18.50
C SER A 203 -25.61 7.32 -18.95
N ASN A 204 -26.55 7.69 -18.06
CA ASN A 204 -28.00 7.69 -18.30
C ASN A 204 -28.56 9.07 -18.68
N ASN A 205 -27.73 10.09 -18.70
CA ASN A 205 -28.06 11.48 -19.15
C ASN A 205 -27.38 11.78 -20.48
#